data_8f46b5321845d98be7492832d0ecbd02
#
_entry.id   8f46b5321845d98be7492832d0ecbd02
#
_cell.length_a   1.000
_cell.length_b   1.000
_cell.length_c   1.000
_cell.angle_alpha   90.00
_cell.angle_beta   90.00
_cell.angle_gamma   90.00
#
_symmetry.space_group_name_H-M   'P 1'
#
loop_
_entity.id
_entity.type
_entity.pdbx_description
1 polymer ?
#
loop_
_entity_poly.entity_id
_entity_poly.type
_entity_poly.pdbx_seq_one_letter_code
_entity_poly.pdbx_strand_id
1 'polypeptide(L)'
;MSHTSREKAKLIARVRRIKGQLEGIERALEADAACVEVLRQIASVRGAVSGLTVEVMEDHLRERILAASTDKERRQGGEEMVEVNRAYMK
;
A
#
# COMPACT_ATOMS: atom_id res chain seq x y z
N MET A 1 -6.05 12.94 2.49
CA MET A 1 -6.08 12.44 1.10
C MET A 1 -7.45 11.87 0.81
N SER A 2 -8.07 12.34 -0.25
CA SER A 2 -9.40 11.87 -0.62
C SER A 2 -9.31 10.99 -1.87
N HIS A 3 -9.94 9.85 -1.83
CA HIS A 3 -10.04 8.94 -2.97
C HIS A 3 -11.49 8.96 -3.45
N THR A 4 -11.69 8.72 -4.74
CA THR A 4 -13.04 8.49 -5.26
C THR A 4 -13.59 7.22 -4.61
N SER A 5 -14.90 7.04 -4.63
CA SER A 5 -15.53 5.83 -4.08
C SER A 5 -14.97 4.57 -4.73
N ARG A 6 -14.70 4.63 -6.03
CA ARG A 6 -14.16 3.52 -6.80
C ARG A 6 -12.73 3.17 -6.37
N GLU A 7 -11.87 4.16 -6.24
CA GLU A 7 -10.48 3.97 -5.80
C GLU A 7 -10.44 3.43 -4.38
N LYS A 8 -11.27 3.97 -3.51
CA LYS A 8 -11.38 3.54 -2.12
C LYS A 8 -11.78 2.06 -2.04
N ALA A 9 -12.77 1.65 -2.84
CA ALA A 9 -13.22 0.26 -2.87
C ALA A 9 -12.09 -0.68 -3.32
N LYS A 10 -11.30 -0.28 -4.30
CA LYS A 10 -10.15 -1.07 -4.78
C LYS A 10 -9.09 -1.23 -3.70
N LEU A 11 -8.77 -0.15 -3.01
CA LEU A 11 -7.77 -0.17 -1.93
C LEU A 11 -8.24 -1.06 -0.77
N ILE A 12 -9.51 -0.94 -0.40
CA ILE A 12 -10.08 -1.77 0.67
C ILE A 12 -10.04 -3.25 0.29
N ALA A 13 -10.36 -3.57 -0.97
CA ALA A 13 -10.30 -4.95 -1.45
C ALA A 13 -8.89 -5.53 -1.34
N ARG A 14 -7.86 -4.73 -1.67
CA ARG A 14 -6.46 -5.14 -1.51
C ARG A 14 -6.10 -5.38 -0.05
N VAL A 15 -6.55 -4.48 0.85
CA VAL A 15 -6.30 -4.62 2.28
C VAL A 15 -6.94 -5.90 2.81
N ARG A 16 -8.16 -6.20 2.40
CA ARG A 16 -8.85 -7.43 2.81
C ARG A 16 -8.14 -8.68 2.34
N ARG A 17 -7.58 -8.64 1.12
CA ARG A 17 -6.77 -9.76 0.61
C ARG A 17 -5.53 -9.97 1.47
N ILE A 18 -4.85 -8.88 1.84
CA ILE A 18 -3.66 -8.94 2.70
C ILE A 18 -4.02 -9.50 4.06
N LYS A 19 -5.15 -9.08 4.62
CA LYS A 19 -5.65 -9.64 5.89
C LYS A 19 -5.84 -11.15 5.80
N GLY A 20 -6.46 -11.62 4.72
CA GLY A 20 -6.63 -13.06 4.49
C GLY A 20 -5.30 -13.79 4.40
N GLN A 21 -4.30 -13.18 3.73
CA GLN A 21 -2.96 -13.78 3.65
C GLN A 21 -2.28 -13.84 5.02
N LEU A 22 -2.46 -12.82 5.86
CA LEU A 22 -1.91 -12.82 7.22
C LEU A 22 -2.57 -13.91 8.08
N GLU A 23 -3.88 -14.10 7.94
CA GLU A 23 -4.59 -15.19 8.60
C GLU A 23 -4.05 -16.55 8.14
N GLY A 24 -3.68 -16.67 6.86
CA GLY A 24 -3.04 -17.87 6.32
C GLY A 24 -1.71 -18.16 6.98
N ILE A 25 -0.90 -17.13 7.22
CA ILE A 25 0.38 -17.27 7.92
C ILE A 25 0.14 -17.71 9.35
N GLU A 26 -0.84 -17.12 10.01
CA GLU A 26 -1.20 -17.51 11.38
C GLU A 26 -1.57 -18.99 11.46
N ARG A 27 -2.42 -19.45 10.55
CA ARG A 27 -2.81 -20.87 10.49
C ARG A 27 -1.62 -21.77 10.21
N ALA A 28 -0.72 -21.35 9.33
CA ALA A 28 0.49 -22.14 9.02
C ALA A 28 1.38 -22.30 10.24
N LEU A 29 1.55 -21.23 11.02
CA LEU A 29 2.33 -21.28 12.25
C LEU A 29 1.67 -22.17 13.30
N GLU A 30 0.35 -22.06 13.47
CA GLU A 30 -0.40 -22.91 14.40
C GLU A 30 -0.33 -24.38 14.03
N ALA A 31 -0.26 -24.69 12.74
CA ALA A 31 -0.17 -26.05 12.23
C ALA A 31 1.27 -26.57 12.14
N ASP A 32 2.24 -25.81 12.62
CA ASP A 32 3.66 -26.16 12.55
C ASP A 32 4.12 -26.45 11.12
N ALA A 33 3.66 -25.65 10.17
CA ALA A 33 4.08 -25.78 8.77
C ALA A 33 5.60 -25.58 8.64
N ALA A 34 6.17 -26.15 7.59
CA ALA A 34 7.60 -26.02 7.32
C ALA A 34 8.02 -24.55 7.23
N CYS A 35 9.18 -24.23 7.77
CA CYS A 35 9.72 -22.88 7.77
C CYS A 35 9.73 -22.26 6.36
N VAL A 36 10.11 -23.03 5.35
CA VAL A 36 10.13 -22.57 3.94
C VAL A 36 8.75 -22.14 3.47
N GLU A 37 7.71 -22.86 3.90
CA GLU A 37 6.33 -22.51 3.52
C GLU A 37 5.89 -21.20 4.17
N VAL A 38 6.21 -21.02 5.45
CA VAL A 38 5.90 -19.77 6.16
C VAL A 38 6.62 -18.59 5.50
N LEU A 39 7.91 -18.77 5.16
CA LEU A 39 8.70 -17.72 4.49
C LEU A 39 8.13 -17.38 3.13
N ARG A 40 7.64 -18.37 2.37
CA ARG A 40 7.01 -18.14 1.08
C ARG A 40 5.76 -17.28 1.21
N GLN A 41 4.94 -17.57 2.22
CA GLN A 41 3.74 -16.78 2.49
C GLN A 41 4.08 -15.35 2.91
N ILE A 42 5.12 -15.18 3.72
CA ILE A 42 5.59 -13.84 4.13
C ILE A 42 6.05 -13.05 2.91
N ALA A 43 6.82 -13.67 2.01
CA ALA A 43 7.28 -13.01 0.80
C ALA A 43 6.09 -12.55 -0.08
N SER A 44 5.05 -13.38 -0.16
CA SER A 44 3.82 -13.03 -0.89
C SER A 44 3.13 -11.81 -0.28
N VAL A 45 3.03 -11.76 1.04
CA VAL A 45 2.43 -10.60 1.74
C VAL A 45 3.26 -9.33 1.51
N ARG A 46 4.59 -9.45 1.57
CA ARG A 46 5.48 -8.31 1.28
C ARG A 46 5.19 -7.72 -0.10
N GLY A 47 5.08 -8.58 -1.11
CA GLY A 47 4.78 -8.14 -2.46
C GLY A 47 3.42 -7.46 -2.55
N ALA A 48 2.42 -8.00 -1.87
CA ALA A 48 1.07 -7.42 -1.84
C ALA A 48 1.06 -6.05 -1.16
N VAL A 49 1.80 -5.88 -0.06
CA VAL A 49 1.92 -4.60 0.64
C VAL A 49 2.64 -3.58 -0.24
N SER A 50 3.72 -3.99 -0.93
CA SER A 50 4.43 -3.12 -1.85
C SER A 50 3.51 -2.62 -2.97
N GLY A 51 2.67 -3.50 -3.51
CA GLY A 51 1.70 -3.12 -4.53
C GLY A 51 0.68 -2.11 -4.01
N LEU A 52 0.21 -2.30 -2.78
CA LEU A 52 -0.70 -1.36 -2.13
C LEU A 52 -0.04 0.01 -1.97
N THR A 53 1.23 0.03 -1.55
CA THR A 53 2.00 1.27 -1.38
C THR A 53 2.08 2.04 -2.70
N VAL A 54 2.44 1.35 -3.79
CA VAL A 54 2.54 1.97 -5.12
C VAL A 54 1.20 2.57 -5.54
N GLU A 55 0.11 1.84 -5.33
CA GLU A 55 -1.23 2.31 -5.73
C GLU A 55 -1.64 3.55 -4.94
N VAL A 56 -1.39 3.57 -3.64
CA VAL A 56 -1.69 4.76 -2.82
C VAL A 56 -0.83 5.95 -3.24
N MET A 57 0.45 5.71 -3.55
CA MET A 57 1.34 6.76 -4.03
C MET A 57 0.89 7.34 -5.38
N GLU A 58 0.45 6.49 -6.29
CA GLU A 58 -0.07 6.93 -7.58
C GLU A 58 -1.32 7.81 -7.41
N ASP A 59 -2.22 7.41 -6.51
CA ASP A 59 -3.42 8.19 -6.22
C ASP A 59 -3.06 9.57 -5.67
N HIS A 60 -2.06 9.62 -4.78
CA HIS A 60 -1.57 10.89 -4.23
C HIS A 60 -1.01 11.79 -5.33
N LEU A 61 -0.19 11.23 -6.22
CA LEU A 61 0.39 11.98 -7.33
C LEU A 61 -0.70 12.54 -8.24
N ARG A 62 -1.72 11.74 -8.56
CA ARG A 62 -2.81 12.19 -9.41
C ARG A 62 -3.63 13.30 -8.78
N GLU A 63 -4.00 13.15 -7.51
CA GLU A 63 -4.85 14.12 -6.82
C GLU A 63 -4.12 15.38 -6.41
N ARG A 64 -2.93 15.23 -5.84
CA ARG A 64 -2.26 16.35 -5.19
C ARG A 64 -1.28 17.09 -6.09
N ILE A 65 -0.86 16.48 -7.17
CA ILE A 65 0.10 17.08 -8.08
C ILE A 65 -0.50 17.28 -9.47
N LEU A 66 -0.87 16.20 -10.15
CA LEU A 66 -1.36 16.30 -11.53
C LEU A 66 -2.69 17.04 -11.63
N ALA A 67 -3.60 16.85 -10.68
CA ALA A 67 -4.92 17.48 -10.67
C ALA A 67 -4.97 18.75 -9.83
N ALA A 68 -3.84 19.21 -9.30
CA ALA A 68 -3.81 20.42 -8.48
C ALA A 68 -4.24 21.64 -9.27
N SER A 69 -5.06 22.50 -8.66
CA SER A 69 -5.60 23.71 -9.31
C SER A 69 -4.62 24.87 -9.31
N THR A 70 -3.70 24.92 -8.35
CA THR A 70 -2.75 26.01 -8.19
C THR A 70 -1.33 25.48 -8.01
N ASP A 71 -0.34 26.32 -8.30
CA ASP A 71 1.06 25.98 -8.08
C ASP A 71 1.35 25.74 -6.60
N LYS A 72 0.66 26.47 -5.73
CA LYS A 72 0.82 26.31 -4.27
C LYS A 72 0.39 24.90 -3.85
N GLU A 73 -0.76 24.46 -4.31
CA GLU A 73 -1.29 23.12 -4.01
C GLU A 73 -0.38 22.04 -4.58
N ARG A 74 0.10 22.23 -5.79
CA ARG A 74 0.98 21.28 -6.47
C ARG A 74 2.30 21.15 -5.72
N ARG A 75 2.85 22.28 -5.28
CA ARG A 75 4.10 22.30 -4.50
C ARG A 75 3.92 21.60 -3.18
N GLN A 76 2.80 21.84 -2.50
CA GLN A 76 2.49 21.19 -1.24
C GLN A 76 2.38 19.66 -1.42
N GLY A 77 1.69 19.22 -2.47
CA GLY A 77 1.61 17.80 -2.81
C GLY A 77 2.97 17.18 -3.06
N GLY A 78 3.85 17.90 -3.74
CA GLY A 78 5.22 17.46 -4.00
C GLY A 78 6.04 17.34 -2.73
N GLU A 79 5.95 18.32 -1.83
CA GLU A 79 6.65 18.30 -0.55
C GLU A 79 6.18 17.12 0.32
N GLU A 80 4.89 16.82 0.30
CA GLU A 80 4.35 15.65 1.01
C GLU A 80 4.98 14.37 0.48
N MET A 81 5.15 14.26 -0.84
CA MET A 81 5.80 13.08 -1.46
C MET A 81 7.28 12.97 -1.09
N VAL A 82 7.98 14.07 -1.05
CA VAL A 82 9.39 14.08 -0.63
C VAL A 82 9.51 13.57 0.81
N GLU A 83 8.62 14.04 1.69
CA GLU A 83 8.61 13.63 3.09
C GLU A 83 8.34 12.12 3.23
N VAL A 84 7.33 11.61 2.52
CA VAL A 84 7.01 10.19 2.51
C VAL A 84 8.20 9.36 2.01
N ASN A 85 8.81 9.81 0.93
CA ASN A 85 9.96 9.13 0.35
C ASN A 85 11.11 9.02 1.34
N ARG A 86 11.42 10.10 2.06
CA ARG A 86 12.48 10.11 3.07
C ARG A 86 12.18 9.20 4.24
N ALA A 87 10.93 9.20 4.70
CA ALA A 87 10.53 8.45 5.89
C ALA A 87 10.40 6.96 5.65
N TYR A 88 9.86 6.57 4.48
CA TYR A 88 9.40 5.19 4.28
C TYR A 88 10.02 4.43 3.12
N MET A 89 10.67 5.12 2.19
CA MET A 89 11.21 4.49 0.96
C MET A 89 12.73 4.43 0.96
N LYS A 90 13.29 3.97 2.05
CA LYS A 90 14.75 3.84 2.16
C LYS A 90 15.25 2.58 1.47
#